data_49383fac7b4a6341b4f71553bdbe5846
#
_entry.id   49383fac7b4a6341b4f71553bdbe5846
#
_cell.length_a   1.000
_cell.length_b   1.000
_cell.length_c   1.000
_cell.angle_alpha   90.00
_cell.angle_beta   90.00
_cell.angle_gamma   90.00
#
_symmetry.space_group_name_H-M   'P 1'
#
loop_
_entity.id
_entity.type
_entity.pdbx_description
1 polymer ?
#
loop_
_entity_poly.entity_id
_entity_poly.type
_entity_poly.pdbx_seq_one_letter_code
_entity_poly.pdbx_strand_id
1 'polypeptide(L)'
;LGDVVVVGYGTQKKESVVGAITTINPDRLKSGTSRSLSNNLAGQVPGIIAVQRSGEPGYDNSSFWIRGISTFQSGRNPLVLVDGIERSLNDIDPNEIESFSVLKDAAASAVYGVRGANGVILINTKRGRIGKPTVNITFESAVTQPTKLPDFVNGAKYMEVMNSIAAESGKRPVYSDEQIYNTRYHLDTDIYILT
;
A
#
# COMPACT_ATOMS: atom_id res chain seq x y z
N LEU A 1 32.38 -1.58 -14.23
CA LEU A 1 31.10 -1.44 -14.97
C LEU A 1 30.30 -0.36 -14.24
N GLY A 2 30.14 0.82 -14.89
CA GLY A 2 29.43 1.93 -14.27
C GLY A 2 27.97 1.59 -14.06
N ASP A 3 27.38 2.11 -12.97
CA ASP A 3 25.95 1.98 -12.65
C ASP A 3 25.10 2.54 -13.80
N VAL A 4 24.19 1.73 -14.33
CA VAL A 4 23.27 2.09 -15.40
C VAL A 4 21.88 2.29 -14.80
N VAL A 5 21.22 3.36 -15.17
CA VAL A 5 19.85 3.70 -14.72
C VAL A 5 18.92 3.61 -15.91
N VAL A 6 17.75 3.04 -15.69
CA VAL A 6 16.68 2.99 -16.70
C VAL A 6 15.97 4.34 -16.73
N VAL A 7 15.91 4.96 -17.90
CA VAL A 7 15.26 6.25 -18.14
C VAL A 7 14.30 6.11 -19.32
N GLY A 8 13.01 6.19 -19.03
CA GLY A 8 12.00 6.11 -20.09
C GLY A 8 12.15 4.83 -20.93
N TYR A 9 12.39 5.01 -22.23
CA TYR A 9 12.53 3.89 -23.17
C TYR A 9 13.96 3.36 -23.34
N GLY A 10 14.93 3.77 -22.48
CA GLY A 10 16.32 3.38 -22.62
C GLY A 10 17.06 3.28 -21.31
N THR A 11 18.32 2.88 -21.41
CA THR A 11 19.26 2.84 -20.29
C THR A 11 20.35 3.87 -20.49
N GLN A 12 20.65 4.66 -19.46
CA GLN A 12 21.73 5.66 -19.47
C GLN A 12 22.66 5.44 -18.28
N LYS A 13 23.90 5.93 -18.41
CA LYS A 13 24.83 5.94 -17.27
C LYS A 13 24.28 6.90 -16.20
N LYS A 14 24.36 6.51 -14.94
CA LYS A 14 23.85 7.27 -13.78
C LYS A 14 24.37 8.71 -13.75
N GLU A 15 25.60 8.91 -14.16
CA GLU A 15 26.28 10.22 -14.21
C GLU A 15 25.70 11.19 -15.26
N SER A 16 25.00 10.68 -16.26
CA SER A 16 24.41 11.49 -17.34
C SER A 16 22.95 11.85 -17.13
N VAL A 17 22.35 11.41 -16.02
CA VAL A 17 20.93 11.66 -15.72
C VAL A 17 20.79 12.92 -14.89
N VAL A 18 20.26 13.97 -15.52
CA VAL A 18 20.04 15.30 -14.89
C VAL A 18 18.77 15.34 -14.03
N GLY A 19 17.95 14.30 -14.01
CA GLY A 19 16.69 14.25 -13.29
C GLY A 19 16.79 13.62 -11.89
N ALA A 20 15.82 13.90 -10.99
CA ALA A 20 15.74 13.25 -9.68
C ALA A 20 15.24 11.81 -9.81
N ILE A 21 16.12 10.94 -10.36
CA ILE A 21 15.90 9.50 -10.43
C ILE A 21 16.53 8.85 -9.22
N THR A 22 15.74 8.09 -8.49
CA THR A 22 16.24 7.28 -7.37
C THR A 22 16.18 5.82 -7.77
N THR A 23 17.35 5.21 -7.93
CA THR A 23 17.48 3.76 -8.11
C THR A 23 17.68 3.09 -6.77
N ILE A 24 16.99 1.99 -6.54
CA ILE A 24 17.03 1.23 -5.30
C ILE A 24 17.64 -0.13 -5.60
N ASN A 25 18.52 -0.56 -4.70
CA ASN A 25 19.02 -1.93 -4.75
C ASN A 25 17.84 -2.90 -4.45
N PRO A 26 17.52 -3.84 -5.35
CA PRO A 26 16.42 -4.79 -5.14
C PRO A 26 16.56 -5.62 -3.86
N ASP A 27 17.78 -5.86 -3.38
CA ASP A 27 18.01 -6.61 -2.15
C ASP A 27 17.47 -5.89 -0.91
N ARG A 28 17.40 -4.56 -0.93
CA ARG A 28 16.73 -3.79 0.13
C ARG A 28 15.21 -4.01 0.14
N LEU A 29 14.61 -4.20 -1.01
CA LEU A 29 13.17 -4.46 -1.12
C LEU A 29 12.79 -5.86 -0.61
N LYS A 30 13.74 -6.80 -0.65
CA LYS A 30 13.58 -8.16 -0.12
C LYS A 30 13.75 -8.24 1.40
N SER A 31 14.46 -7.29 2.00
CA SER A 31 14.74 -7.29 3.44
C SER A 31 13.53 -6.91 4.31
N GLY A 32 12.43 -6.51 3.71
CA GLY A 32 11.20 -6.21 4.41
C GLY A 32 10.53 -7.48 4.94
N THR A 33 9.90 -7.38 6.10
CA THR A 33 9.16 -8.47 6.75
C THR A 33 7.80 -8.72 6.11
N SER A 34 7.35 -7.85 5.24
CA SER A 34 6.06 -7.95 4.56
C SER A 34 6.20 -8.62 3.20
N ARG A 35 5.23 -9.47 2.86
CA ARG A 35 5.08 -10.07 1.54
C ARG A 35 4.74 -9.02 0.47
N SER A 36 4.06 -7.95 0.87
CA SER A 36 3.68 -6.88 -0.04
C SER A 36 4.85 -5.96 -0.33
N LEU A 37 5.17 -5.79 -1.63
CA LEU A 37 6.23 -4.89 -2.07
C LEU A 37 5.92 -3.43 -1.69
N SER A 38 4.65 -3.03 -1.67
CA SER A 38 4.23 -1.69 -1.27
C SER A 38 4.59 -1.36 0.19
N ASN A 39 4.51 -2.34 1.08
CA ASN A 39 4.91 -2.17 2.49
C ASN A 39 6.44 -2.03 2.63
N ASN A 40 7.19 -2.75 1.81
CA ASN A 40 8.65 -2.71 1.85
C ASN A 40 9.24 -1.41 1.27
N LEU A 41 8.44 -0.61 0.54
CA LEU A 41 8.88 0.72 0.08
C LEU A 41 8.95 1.75 1.20
N ALA A 42 8.18 1.58 2.28
CA ALA A 42 8.16 2.51 3.39
C ALA A 42 9.56 2.64 4.02
N GLY A 43 10.08 3.87 4.09
CA GLY A 43 11.41 4.15 4.66
C GLY A 43 12.61 3.71 3.82
N GLN A 44 12.42 2.94 2.74
CA GLN A 44 13.50 2.50 1.86
C GLN A 44 13.79 3.49 0.73
N VAL A 45 12.78 4.26 0.34
CA VAL A 45 12.87 5.16 -0.81
C VAL A 45 12.68 6.60 -0.35
N PRO A 46 13.71 7.46 -0.42
CA PRO A 46 13.55 8.88 -0.09
C PRO A 46 12.47 9.52 -0.97
N GLY A 47 11.50 10.20 -0.34
CA GLY A 47 10.42 10.91 -1.03
C GLY A 47 9.23 10.03 -1.44
N ILE A 48 9.18 8.77 -1.05
CA ILE A 48 7.97 7.96 -1.04
C ILE A 48 7.37 8.01 0.37
N ILE A 49 6.09 8.34 0.43
CA ILE A 49 5.27 8.21 1.63
C ILE A 49 4.39 6.97 1.42
N ALA A 50 4.51 5.99 2.29
CA ALA A 50 3.66 4.80 2.28
C ALA A 50 2.88 4.73 3.59
N VAL A 51 1.58 4.44 3.50
CA VAL A 51 0.68 4.32 4.64
C VAL A 51 -0.07 3.00 4.55
N GLN A 52 0.18 2.14 5.49
CA GLN A 52 -0.59 0.92 5.70
C GLN A 52 -1.82 1.26 6.55
N ARG A 53 -3.01 1.10 5.99
CA ARG A 53 -4.27 1.43 6.67
C ARG A 53 -4.82 0.28 7.50
N SER A 54 -4.53 -0.94 7.09
CA SER A 54 -4.94 -2.16 7.78
C SER A 54 -3.74 -3.08 7.96
N GLY A 55 -3.68 -3.79 9.08
CA GLY A 55 -2.75 -4.89 9.31
C GLY A 55 -3.44 -6.26 9.15
N GLU A 56 -4.62 -6.28 8.56
CA GLU A 56 -5.40 -7.49 8.35
C GLU A 56 -4.72 -8.37 7.29
N PRO A 57 -4.50 -9.67 7.57
CA PRO A 57 -3.89 -10.58 6.62
C PRO A 57 -4.63 -10.61 5.28
N GLY A 58 -3.93 -10.28 4.18
CA GLY A 58 -4.49 -10.18 2.83
C GLY A 58 -5.03 -8.78 2.46
N TYR A 59 -5.20 -7.88 3.42
CA TYR A 59 -5.58 -6.47 3.22
C TYR A 59 -4.54 -5.50 3.79
N ASP A 60 -3.33 -5.94 3.91
CA ASP A 60 -2.22 -5.22 4.53
C ASP A 60 -1.40 -4.37 3.54
N ASN A 61 -1.86 -4.21 2.31
CA ASN A 61 -1.20 -3.41 1.29
C ASN A 61 -1.14 -1.92 1.66
N SER A 62 0.02 -1.30 1.46
CA SER A 62 0.19 0.14 1.67
C SER A 62 -0.25 0.94 0.46
N SER A 63 -0.95 2.04 0.73
CA SER A 63 -1.09 3.14 -0.23
C SER A 63 0.19 3.97 -0.21
N PHE A 64 0.71 4.34 -1.36
CA PHE A 64 1.95 5.09 -1.45
C PHE A 64 1.85 6.26 -2.43
N TRP A 65 2.62 7.31 -2.15
CA TRP A 65 2.70 8.54 -2.95
C TRP A 65 4.14 8.99 -3.10
N ILE A 66 4.45 9.59 -4.23
CA ILE A 66 5.75 10.20 -4.50
C ILE A 66 5.62 11.70 -4.25
N ARG A 67 6.49 12.28 -3.39
CA ARG A 67 6.48 13.70 -2.99
C ARG A 67 5.20 14.18 -2.28
N GLY A 68 4.41 13.26 -1.75
CA GLY A 68 3.18 13.58 -1.02
C GLY A 68 1.93 13.63 -1.88
N ILE A 69 0.84 14.04 -1.27
CA ILE A 69 -0.47 14.13 -1.92
C ILE A 69 -0.57 15.49 -2.61
N SER A 70 -0.37 15.54 -3.92
CA SER A 70 -0.35 16.79 -4.70
C SER A 70 -1.73 17.25 -5.19
N THR A 71 -2.73 16.35 -5.18
CA THR A 71 -4.07 16.66 -5.70
C THR A 71 -5.17 16.14 -4.79
N PHE A 72 -6.27 16.90 -4.69
CA PHE A 72 -7.48 16.49 -3.96
C PHE A 72 -8.43 15.62 -4.80
N GLN A 73 -8.17 15.46 -6.11
CA GLN A 73 -8.99 14.69 -7.04
C GLN A 73 -8.48 13.26 -7.27
N SER A 74 -9.31 12.42 -7.87
CA SER A 74 -9.03 11.05 -8.27
C SER A 74 -7.77 10.96 -9.15
N GLY A 75 -6.92 9.95 -8.91
CA GLY A 75 -5.68 9.75 -9.67
C GLY A 75 -4.41 10.11 -8.88
N ARG A 76 -4.39 9.83 -7.58
CA ARG A 76 -3.27 10.15 -6.68
C ARG A 76 -2.12 9.14 -6.74
N ASN A 77 -2.35 7.99 -7.34
CA ASN A 77 -1.37 6.91 -7.35
C ASN A 77 -0.28 7.18 -8.40
N PRO A 78 0.98 6.91 -8.11
CA PRO A 78 2.04 6.89 -9.10
C PRO A 78 1.78 5.87 -10.18
N LEU A 79 2.28 6.11 -11.39
CA LEU A 79 2.26 5.16 -12.47
C LEU A 79 3.32 4.07 -12.21
N VAL A 80 2.92 2.82 -12.16
CA VAL A 80 3.82 1.68 -11.99
C VAL A 80 3.94 0.94 -13.32
N LEU A 81 5.16 0.84 -13.84
CA LEU A 81 5.47 0.14 -15.08
C LEU A 81 6.43 -1.02 -14.79
N VAL A 82 6.00 -2.21 -15.15
CA VAL A 82 6.80 -3.43 -15.07
C VAL A 82 7.12 -3.89 -16.48
N ASP A 83 8.39 -3.87 -16.83
CA ASP A 83 8.87 -4.12 -18.20
C ASP A 83 8.14 -3.28 -19.26
N GLY A 84 7.76 -2.05 -18.89
CA GLY A 84 7.03 -1.10 -19.75
C GLY A 84 5.52 -1.25 -19.74
N ILE A 85 4.95 -2.22 -19.02
CA ILE A 85 3.51 -2.47 -18.93
C ILE A 85 3.01 -1.99 -17.56
N GLU A 86 1.87 -1.29 -17.54
CA GLU A 86 1.24 -0.86 -16.28
C GLU A 86 0.68 -2.05 -15.51
N ARG A 87 1.15 -2.19 -14.26
CA ARG A 87 0.72 -3.26 -13.36
C ARG A 87 0.63 -2.75 -11.91
N SER A 88 -0.09 -3.51 -11.08
CA SER A 88 -0.08 -3.28 -9.64
C SER A 88 1.27 -3.67 -9.04
N LEU A 89 1.77 -2.84 -8.11
CA LEU A 89 3.01 -3.13 -7.39
C LEU A 89 2.90 -4.38 -6.51
N ASN A 90 1.69 -4.69 -6.05
CA ASN A 90 1.44 -5.82 -5.14
C ASN A 90 1.44 -7.18 -5.85
N ASP A 91 1.38 -7.18 -7.20
CA ASP A 91 1.36 -8.40 -8.02
C ASP A 91 2.78 -8.85 -8.44
N ILE A 92 3.82 -8.22 -7.88
CA ILE A 92 5.21 -8.46 -8.27
C ILE A 92 5.95 -9.12 -7.12
N ASP A 93 6.61 -10.24 -7.41
CA ASP A 93 7.53 -10.86 -6.47
C ASP A 93 8.84 -10.02 -6.39
N PRO A 94 9.24 -9.55 -5.20
CA PRO A 94 10.51 -8.85 -5.03
C PRO A 94 11.73 -9.62 -5.54
N ASN A 95 11.66 -10.95 -5.58
CA ASN A 95 12.73 -11.80 -6.07
C ASN A 95 12.90 -11.76 -7.59
N GLU A 96 11.87 -11.39 -8.34
CA GLU A 96 11.91 -11.25 -9.79
C GLU A 96 12.50 -9.91 -10.23
N ILE A 97 12.66 -8.94 -9.33
CA ILE A 97 13.12 -7.60 -9.66
C ILE A 97 14.62 -7.60 -9.95
N GLU A 98 15.02 -7.10 -11.12
CA GLU A 98 16.40 -6.80 -11.49
C GLU A 98 16.77 -5.36 -11.16
N SER A 99 15.87 -4.40 -11.47
CA SER A 99 16.08 -3.00 -11.15
C SER A 99 14.77 -2.30 -10.76
N PHE A 100 14.87 -1.35 -9.84
CA PHE A 100 13.77 -0.54 -9.34
C PHE A 100 14.19 0.94 -9.39
N SER A 101 13.48 1.74 -10.16
CA SER A 101 13.78 3.16 -10.33
C SER A 101 12.51 4.00 -10.11
N VAL A 102 12.67 5.13 -9.42
CA VAL A 102 11.59 6.08 -9.16
C VAL A 102 11.91 7.40 -9.82
N LEU A 103 11.07 7.78 -10.77
CA LEU A 103 11.09 9.08 -11.43
C LEU A 103 10.22 10.05 -10.63
N LYS A 104 10.87 10.99 -9.96
CA LYS A 104 10.19 11.95 -9.08
C LYS A 104 9.92 13.28 -9.77
N ASP A 105 10.77 13.68 -10.72
CA ASP A 105 10.68 14.98 -11.40
C ASP A 105 9.69 14.96 -12.55
N ALA A 106 9.03 16.09 -12.74
CA ALA A 106 8.15 16.32 -13.88
C ALA A 106 8.90 16.16 -15.21
N ALA A 107 10.16 16.59 -15.29
CA ALA A 107 11.00 16.40 -16.47
C ALA A 107 11.27 14.92 -16.79
N ALA A 108 11.58 14.12 -15.75
CA ALA A 108 11.83 12.69 -15.90
C ALA A 108 10.55 11.91 -16.21
N SER A 109 9.41 12.35 -15.67
CA SER A 109 8.10 11.72 -15.89
C SER A 109 7.35 12.23 -17.12
N ALA A 110 7.80 13.32 -17.75
CA ALA A 110 7.16 13.95 -18.92
C ALA A 110 6.96 13.00 -20.10
N VAL A 111 7.86 12.04 -20.27
CA VAL A 111 7.76 10.99 -21.31
C VAL A 111 6.46 10.17 -21.18
N TYR A 112 5.90 10.09 -19.97
CA TYR A 112 4.67 9.34 -19.67
C TYR A 112 3.41 10.22 -19.67
N GLY A 113 3.57 11.50 -20.03
CA GLY A 113 2.48 12.46 -20.13
C GLY A 113 1.74 12.68 -18.81
N VAL A 114 0.44 12.96 -18.89
CA VAL A 114 -0.43 13.24 -17.72
C VAL A 114 -0.42 12.09 -16.70
N ARG A 115 -0.27 10.84 -17.14
CA ARG A 115 -0.24 9.67 -16.26
C ARG A 115 0.99 9.64 -15.36
N GLY A 116 2.10 10.24 -15.81
CA GLY A 116 3.33 10.37 -15.03
C GLY A 116 3.36 11.56 -14.06
N ALA A 117 2.31 12.38 -14.00
CA ALA A 117 2.29 13.61 -13.20
C ALA A 117 2.52 13.37 -11.69
N ASN A 118 2.07 12.24 -11.16
CA ASN A 118 2.24 11.86 -9.76
C ASN A 118 3.54 11.07 -9.50
N GLY A 119 4.44 11.03 -10.49
CA GLY A 119 5.66 10.23 -10.49
C GLY A 119 5.47 8.86 -11.16
N VAL A 120 6.58 8.27 -11.53
CA VAL A 120 6.60 6.97 -12.23
C VAL A 120 7.55 6.02 -11.50
N ILE A 121 7.12 4.80 -11.30
CA ILE A 121 7.94 3.69 -10.81
C ILE A 121 8.23 2.78 -11.99
N LEU A 122 9.50 2.57 -12.27
CA LEU A 122 9.98 1.66 -13.31
C LEU A 122 10.58 0.44 -12.65
N ILE A 123 10.07 -0.72 -13.01
CA ILE A 123 10.54 -2.01 -12.55
C ILE A 123 10.93 -2.82 -13.76
N ASN A 124 12.16 -3.32 -13.78
CA ASN A 124 12.57 -4.33 -14.75
C ASN A 124 12.72 -5.66 -14.03
N THR A 125 12.18 -6.70 -14.65
CA THR A 125 12.32 -8.06 -14.15
C THR A 125 13.58 -8.73 -14.66
N LYS A 126 14.06 -9.71 -13.93
CA LYS A 126 15.21 -10.53 -14.31
C LYS A 126 14.91 -11.27 -15.60
N ARG A 127 15.81 -11.17 -16.56
CA ARG A 127 15.70 -11.90 -17.83
C ARG A 127 16.64 -13.08 -17.86
N GLY A 128 16.23 -14.12 -18.58
CA GLY A 128 17.08 -15.27 -18.86
C GLY A 128 18.34 -14.84 -19.62
N ARG A 129 19.46 -15.44 -19.26
CA ARG A 129 20.77 -15.24 -19.92
C ARG A 129 21.21 -16.53 -20.60
N ILE A 130 21.79 -16.41 -21.76
CA ILE A 130 22.41 -17.57 -22.45
C ILE A 130 23.61 -18.02 -21.62
N GLY A 131 23.61 -19.27 -21.16
CA GLY A 131 24.69 -19.81 -20.32
C GLY A 131 24.32 -21.15 -19.71
N LYS A 132 25.14 -21.61 -18.77
CA LYS A 132 24.82 -22.82 -17.99
C LYS A 132 23.56 -22.56 -17.15
N PRO A 133 22.63 -23.52 -17.12
CA PRO A 133 21.44 -23.38 -16.30
C PRO A 133 21.81 -23.29 -14.81
N THR A 134 21.22 -22.31 -14.11
CA THR A 134 21.33 -22.17 -12.66
C THR A 134 19.95 -22.39 -12.05
N VAL A 135 19.88 -23.21 -11.01
CA VAL A 135 18.67 -23.49 -10.27
C VAL A 135 18.84 -22.92 -8.86
N ASN A 136 17.99 -21.96 -8.49
CA ASN A 136 17.93 -21.43 -7.14
C ASN A 136 16.59 -21.87 -6.53
N ILE A 137 16.66 -22.47 -5.36
CA ILE A 137 15.48 -22.90 -4.61
C ILE A 137 15.48 -22.10 -3.31
N THR A 138 14.43 -21.33 -3.09
CA THR A 138 14.22 -20.56 -1.86
C THR A 138 12.92 -21.04 -1.21
N PHE A 139 13.00 -21.36 0.07
CA PHE A 139 11.83 -21.69 0.88
C PHE A 139 11.65 -20.64 1.95
N GLU A 140 10.48 -19.99 1.96
CA GLU A 140 10.12 -18.99 2.94
C GLU A 140 8.83 -19.39 3.64
N SER A 141 8.80 -19.25 4.96
CA SER A 141 7.61 -19.49 5.77
C SER A 141 7.41 -18.33 6.72
N ALA A 142 6.22 -17.79 6.75
CA ALA A 142 5.86 -16.68 7.62
C ALA A 142 4.51 -16.92 8.28
N VAL A 143 4.39 -16.51 9.54
CA VAL A 143 3.12 -16.50 10.28
C VAL A 143 2.72 -15.04 10.49
N THR A 144 1.58 -14.68 9.97
CA THR A 144 1.02 -13.33 10.11
C THR A 144 -0.17 -13.38 11.06
N GLN A 145 -0.18 -12.51 12.05
CA GLN A 145 -1.29 -12.35 12.99
C GLN A 145 -1.56 -10.87 13.24
N PRO A 146 -2.82 -10.47 13.47
CA PRO A 146 -3.13 -9.09 13.83
C PRO A 146 -2.50 -8.78 15.20
N THR A 147 -1.82 -7.63 15.29
CA THR A 147 -1.21 -7.16 16.55
C THR A 147 -2.24 -6.66 17.53
N LYS A 148 -3.37 -6.15 17.02
CA LYS A 148 -4.50 -5.66 17.81
C LYS A 148 -5.77 -5.85 17.00
N LEU A 149 -6.77 -6.45 17.61
CA LEU A 149 -8.12 -6.50 17.08
C LEU A 149 -8.91 -5.31 17.65
N PRO A 150 -9.85 -4.72 16.89
CA PRO A 150 -10.73 -3.69 17.42
C PRO A 150 -11.65 -4.30 18.48
N ASP A 151 -11.77 -3.61 19.62
CA ASP A 151 -12.74 -3.96 20.65
C ASP A 151 -14.09 -3.39 20.24
N PHE A 152 -15.01 -4.25 19.84
CA PHE A 152 -16.37 -3.85 19.53
C PHE A 152 -17.18 -3.70 20.80
N VAL A 153 -17.94 -2.61 20.87
CA VAL A 153 -18.91 -2.42 21.95
C VAL A 153 -20.10 -3.38 21.76
N ASN A 154 -20.64 -3.87 22.86
CA ASN A 154 -21.86 -4.68 22.79
C ASN A 154 -23.09 -3.82 22.39
N GLY A 155 -24.17 -4.48 21.96
CA GLY A 155 -25.38 -3.80 21.46
C GLY A 155 -25.97 -2.79 22.44
N ALA A 156 -26.04 -3.12 23.72
CA ALA A 156 -26.55 -2.20 24.74
C ALA A 156 -25.67 -0.94 24.87
N LYS A 157 -24.35 -1.10 24.84
CA LYS A 157 -23.42 0.03 24.89
C LYS A 157 -23.49 0.90 23.64
N TYR A 158 -23.67 0.28 22.46
CA TYR A 158 -23.91 1.00 21.22
C TYR A 158 -25.19 1.88 21.32
N MET A 159 -26.30 1.33 21.83
CA MET A 159 -27.55 2.07 22.03
C MET A 159 -27.38 3.25 22.98
N GLU A 160 -26.66 3.08 24.09
CA GLU A 160 -26.34 4.17 25.03
C GLU A 160 -25.54 5.28 24.36
N VAL A 161 -24.51 4.94 23.56
CA VAL A 161 -23.70 5.93 22.84
C VAL A 161 -24.53 6.67 21.80
N MET A 162 -25.41 5.98 21.07
CA MET A 162 -26.30 6.62 20.09
C MET A 162 -27.29 7.59 20.77
N ASN A 163 -27.81 7.22 21.94
CA ASN A 163 -28.68 8.12 22.74
C ASN A 163 -27.91 9.35 23.25
N SER A 164 -26.63 9.18 23.67
CA SER A 164 -25.77 10.31 24.06
C SER A 164 -25.58 11.30 22.92
N ILE A 165 -25.25 10.79 21.72
CA ILE A 165 -25.06 11.61 20.51
C ILE A 165 -26.38 12.34 20.14
N ALA A 166 -27.53 11.67 20.26
CA ALA A 166 -28.81 12.27 20.01
C ALA A 166 -29.09 13.42 21.01
N ALA A 167 -28.83 13.21 22.30
CA ALA A 167 -29.00 14.21 23.35
C ALA A 167 -28.09 15.44 23.12
N GLU A 168 -26.79 15.24 22.78
CA GLU A 168 -25.86 16.34 22.44
C GLU A 168 -26.34 17.13 21.21
N SER A 169 -27.01 16.45 20.28
CA SER A 169 -27.58 17.07 19.08
C SER A 169 -28.98 17.70 19.33
N GLY A 170 -29.47 17.73 20.54
CA GLY A 170 -30.81 18.24 20.90
C GLY A 170 -31.98 17.39 20.36
N LYS A 171 -31.71 16.13 20.00
CA LYS A 171 -32.71 15.18 19.48
C LYS A 171 -33.22 14.27 20.60
N ARG A 172 -34.37 13.65 20.35
CA ARG A 172 -34.92 12.63 21.26
C ARG A 172 -34.03 11.37 21.21
N PRO A 173 -33.99 10.59 22.30
CA PRO A 173 -33.33 9.29 22.31
C PRO A 173 -33.81 8.40 21.16
N VAL A 174 -32.88 7.72 20.52
CA VAL A 174 -33.15 6.78 19.42
C VAL A 174 -33.69 5.45 19.96
N TYR A 175 -33.18 5.03 21.12
CA TYR A 175 -33.54 3.78 21.79
C TYR A 175 -34.15 4.05 23.16
N SER A 176 -35.19 3.28 23.52
CA SER A 176 -35.78 3.35 24.85
C SER A 176 -34.93 2.64 25.90
N ASP A 177 -35.10 3.02 27.18
CA ASP A 177 -34.41 2.36 28.29
C ASP A 177 -34.77 0.86 28.37
N GLU A 178 -35.99 0.50 28.03
CA GLU A 178 -36.45 -0.89 27.96
C GLU A 178 -35.72 -1.69 26.88
N GLN A 179 -35.52 -1.11 25.68
CA GLN A 179 -34.78 -1.75 24.63
C GLN A 179 -33.31 -1.96 25.03
N ILE A 180 -32.69 -0.98 25.67
CA ILE A 180 -31.29 -1.08 26.16
C ILE A 180 -31.21 -2.17 27.23
N TYR A 181 -32.16 -2.21 28.15
CA TYR A 181 -32.23 -3.21 29.20
C TYR A 181 -32.38 -4.63 28.62
N ASN A 182 -33.35 -4.82 27.71
CA ASN A 182 -33.60 -6.11 27.06
C ASN A 182 -32.39 -6.60 26.27
N THR A 183 -31.75 -5.72 25.51
CA THR A 183 -30.53 -6.05 24.77
C THR A 183 -29.38 -6.40 25.69
N ARG A 184 -29.23 -5.70 26.83
CA ARG A 184 -28.18 -5.99 27.82
C ARG A 184 -28.28 -7.37 28.41
N TYR A 185 -29.51 -7.84 28.63
CA TYR A 185 -29.79 -9.11 29.29
C TYR A 185 -30.28 -10.19 28.33
N HIS A 186 -30.19 -9.95 27.01
CA HIS A 186 -30.62 -10.87 25.94
C HIS A 186 -32.09 -11.34 26.12
N LEU A 187 -32.98 -10.44 26.58
CA LEU A 187 -34.39 -10.75 26.81
C LEU A 187 -35.24 -10.55 25.55
N ASP A 188 -34.72 -9.87 24.53
CA ASP A 188 -35.39 -9.61 23.26
C ASP A 188 -34.83 -10.54 22.18
N THR A 189 -35.66 -11.47 21.72
CA THR A 189 -35.29 -12.45 20.68
C THR A 189 -35.33 -11.86 19.27
N ASP A 190 -35.91 -10.65 19.11
CA ASP A 190 -36.17 -10.06 17.79
C ASP A 190 -35.07 -9.06 17.33
N ILE A 191 -34.12 -8.74 18.17
CA ILE A 191 -33.01 -7.88 17.80
C ILE A 191 -31.75 -8.74 17.49
N TYR A 192 -31.67 -9.29 16.29
CA TYR A 192 -30.44 -9.81 15.73
C TYR A 192 -29.53 -8.63 15.39
N ILE A 193 -28.82 -8.12 16.37
CA ILE A 193 -27.64 -7.29 16.11
C ILE A 193 -26.50 -8.29 15.83
N LEU A 194 -26.10 -8.31 14.56
CA LEU A 194 -24.99 -9.12 14.05
C LEU A 194 -23.82 -9.15 15.03
N THR A 195 -23.54 -10.32 15.55
CA THR A 195 -22.27 -10.65 16.21
C THR A 195 -21.17 -10.83 15.16
#